data_aeec8d0ceed87e571843ae709e7a7ee5
#
_entry.id   aeec8d0ceed87e571843ae709e7a7ee5
#
_cell.length_a   1.000
_cell.length_b   1.000
_cell.length_c   1.000
_cell.angle_alpha   90.00
_cell.angle_beta   90.00
_cell.angle_gamma   90.00
#
_symmetry.space_group_name_H-M   'P 1'
#
loop_
_entity.id
_entity.type
_entity.pdbx_description
1 polymer ?
#
loop_
_entity_poly.entity_id
_entity_poly.type
_entity_poly.pdbx_seq_one_letter_code
_entity_poly.pdbx_strand_id
1 'polypeptide(L)'
;MRMPHRVHVVTGGAGGIGRRIGELLLAEGHAVVVVDTNPADWIDQPDALVATSDSPRATSVVGDAGDDAVLDAAIERARELGGLHGWVNDAAIFRDAWLHEAGAAATLEAVQANLRLAVAGCAAAVREFRRTGTAGSIVNVSSHQGQRPVRGALAYATAKAAIEGLTRAVAVDYGADGIRCNAVALGSIRTERYVDLLDSLDVEGRAAVEREVAALHPLGREGDATEVAQVVAFLLSDASSFVTGAVVPVDGGRAARGADPEAR
;
A
#
# COMPACT_ATOMS: atom_id res chain seq x y z
N MET A 1 0.45 -28.51 7.37
CA MET A 1 0.81 -27.78 8.59
C MET A 1 0.12 -26.43 8.49
N ARG A 2 -0.82 -26.07 9.39
CA ARG A 2 -1.46 -24.75 9.33
C ARG A 2 -0.40 -23.70 9.62
N MET A 3 -0.28 -22.67 8.78
CA MET A 3 0.58 -21.51 9.05
C MET A 3 0.16 -20.88 10.38
N PRO A 4 1.10 -20.42 11.21
CA PRO A 4 0.73 -19.74 12.44
C PRO A 4 -0.12 -18.52 12.12
N HIS A 5 -1.17 -18.30 12.90
CA HIS A 5 -2.03 -17.14 12.83
C HIS A 5 -1.20 -15.85 13.06
N ARG A 6 -1.23 -14.91 12.12
CA ARG A 6 -0.51 -13.63 12.18
C ARG A 6 -1.50 -12.48 12.14
N VAL A 7 -1.14 -11.37 12.75
CA VAL A 7 -1.94 -10.14 12.73
C VAL A 7 -1.24 -9.09 11.89
N HIS A 8 -1.96 -8.49 10.97
CA HIS A 8 -1.47 -7.43 10.10
C HIS A 8 -2.33 -6.18 10.23
N VAL A 9 -1.69 -5.02 10.24
CA VAL A 9 -2.36 -3.71 10.11
C VAL A 9 -2.26 -3.26 8.67
N VAL A 10 -3.36 -2.78 8.10
CA VAL A 10 -3.43 -2.23 6.74
C VAL A 10 -4.05 -0.83 6.80
N THR A 11 -3.27 0.21 6.50
CA THR A 11 -3.79 1.57 6.37
C THR A 11 -4.33 1.79 4.95
N GLY A 12 -5.39 2.58 4.79
CA GLY A 12 -6.08 2.74 3.49
C GLY A 12 -6.92 1.51 3.10
N GLY A 13 -7.37 0.73 4.07
CA GLY A 13 -7.97 -0.59 3.83
C GLY A 13 -9.48 -0.62 3.68
N ALA A 14 -10.19 0.52 3.68
CA ALA A 14 -11.64 0.54 3.47
C ALA A 14 -12.04 0.22 2.02
N GLY A 15 -11.15 0.48 1.04
CA GLY A 15 -11.40 0.24 -0.38
C GLY A 15 -10.12 -0.09 -1.16
N GLY A 16 -10.25 -0.20 -2.46
CA GLY A 16 -9.15 -0.32 -3.40
C GLY A 16 -8.17 -1.45 -3.12
N ILE A 17 -6.89 -1.11 -3.18
CA ILE A 17 -5.79 -2.06 -3.01
C ILE A 17 -5.72 -2.54 -1.55
N GLY A 18 -5.84 -1.64 -0.58
CA GLY A 18 -5.77 -1.97 0.84
C GLY A 18 -6.86 -2.95 1.27
N ARG A 19 -8.10 -2.78 0.79
CA ARG A 19 -9.18 -3.75 0.97
C ARG A 19 -8.80 -5.12 0.42
N ARG A 20 -8.28 -5.19 -0.80
CA ARG A 20 -7.92 -6.46 -1.42
C ARG A 20 -6.76 -7.15 -0.71
N ILE A 21 -5.82 -6.38 -0.16
CA ILE A 21 -4.75 -6.92 0.70
C ILE A 21 -5.38 -7.53 1.97
N GLY A 22 -6.28 -6.82 2.64
CA GLY A 22 -6.96 -7.30 3.83
C GLY A 22 -7.76 -8.59 3.57
N GLU A 23 -8.56 -8.63 2.50
CA GLU A 23 -9.33 -9.80 2.09
C GLU A 23 -8.44 -11.03 1.84
N LEU A 24 -7.30 -10.86 1.14
CA LEU A 24 -6.36 -11.95 0.87
C LEU A 24 -5.74 -12.48 2.16
N LEU A 25 -5.25 -11.60 3.04
CA LEU A 25 -4.65 -12.00 4.31
C LEU A 25 -5.64 -12.78 5.19
N LEU A 26 -6.91 -12.35 5.21
CA LEU A 26 -7.97 -13.09 5.90
C LEU A 26 -8.22 -14.48 5.28
N ALA A 27 -8.26 -14.57 3.95
CA ALA A 27 -8.42 -15.84 3.23
C ALA A 27 -7.27 -16.80 3.52
N GLU A 28 -6.05 -16.30 3.74
CA GLU A 28 -4.87 -17.08 4.14
C GLU A 28 -4.89 -17.49 5.63
N GLY A 29 -5.88 -17.03 6.39
CA GLY A 29 -6.08 -17.42 7.79
C GLY A 29 -5.40 -16.47 8.78
N HIS A 30 -4.99 -15.28 8.37
CA HIS A 30 -4.43 -14.23 9.23
C HIS A 30 -5.54 -13.34 9.81
N ALA A 31 -5.21 -12.50 10.78
CA ALA A 31 -6.09 -11.43 11.25
C ALA A 31 -5.65 -10.08 10.69
N VAL A 32 -6.63 -9.19 10.52
CA VAL A 32 -6.38 -7.87 9.92
C VAL A 32 -7.01 -6.77 10.75
N VAL A 33 -6.24 -5.72 11.00
CA VAL A 33 -6.73 -4.44 11.52
C VAL A 33 -6.67 -3.42 10.39
N VAL A 34 -7.80 -2.88 9.99
CA VAL A 34 -7.90 -1.84 8.95
C VAL A 34 -7.89 -0.47 9.60
N VAL A 35 -7.10 0.45 9.05
CA VAL A 35 -7.11 1.88 9.40
C VAL A 35 -7.49 2.69 8.17
N ASP A 36 -8.58 3.45 8.23
CA ASP A 36 -9.01 4.31 7.12
C ASP A 36 -9.84 5.48 7.65
N THR A 37 -9.91 6.56 6.91
CA THR A 37 -10.82 7.68 7.22
C THR A 37 -12.29 7.34 6.97
N ASN A 38 -12.55 6.30 6.17
CA ASN A 38 -13.87 5.75 5.91
C ASN A 38 -14.08 4.44 6.68
N PRO A 39 -15.33 4.09 7.03
CA PRO A 39 -15.64 2.77 7.55
C PRO A 39 -15.26 1.65 6.56
N ALA A 40 -14.79 0.53 7.07
CA ALA A 40 -14.46 -0.65 6.28
C ALA A 40 -15.65 -1.63 6.29
N ASP A 41 -16.74 -1.26 5.63
CA ASP A 41 -18.02 -2.00 5.65
C ASP A 41 -17.90 -3.45 5.17
N TRP A 42 -16.85 -3.78 4.41
CA TRP A 42 -16.59 -5.13 3.93
C TRP A 42 -16.20 -6.12 5.06
N ILE A 43 -15.76 -5.60 6.22
CA ILE A 43 -15.38 -6.44 7.38
C ILE A 43 -16.62 -7.11 8.00
N ASP A 44 -17.75 -6.40 8.02
CA ASP A 44 -18.99 -6.84 8.65
C ASP A 44 -19.93 -7.59 7.70
N GLN A 45 -19.53 -7.82 6.44
CA GLN A 45 -20.37 -8.52 5.46
C GLN A 45 -20.27 -10.05 5.64
N PRO A 46 -21.42 -10.78 5.68
CA PRO A 46 -21.44 -12.23 5.89
C PRO A 46 -20.81 -13.04 4.77
N ASP A 47 -20.63 -12.48 3.58
CA ASP A 47 -19.95 -13.08 2.43
C ASP A 47 -18.43 -12.82 2.42
N ALA A 48 -17.90 -12.00 3.33
CA ALA A 48 -16.47 -11.92 3.55
C ALA A 48 -15.97 -13.34 3.90
N LEU A 49 -15.09 -13.91 3.10
CA LEU A 49 -14.52 -15.27 3.06
C LEU A 49 -14.04 -15.87 4.42
N VAL A 50 -14.65 -15.49 5.54
CA VAL A 50 -14.09 -15.63 6.87
C VAL A 50 -15.12 -15.99 7.91
N ALA A 51 -15.57 -17.18 7.99
CA ALA A 51 -16.07 -17.69 9.26
C ALA A 51 -16.05 -19.22 9.32
N THR A 52 -14.92 -19.74 9.73
CA THR A 52 -14.86 -21.08 10.32
C THR A 52 -14.29 -21.11 11.73
N SER A 53 -14.17 -19.95 12.40
CA SER A 53 -13.74 -19.88 13.80
C SER A 53 -14.53 -18.81 14.57
N ASP A 54 -14.79 -19.07 15.85
CA ASP A 54 -15.64 -18.31 16.79
C ASP A 54 -15.10 -16.90 17.16
N SER A 55 -14.13 -16.34 16.45
CA SER A 55 -13.57 -15.02 16.72
C SER A 55 -13.47 -14.18 15.46
N PRO A 56 -13.86 -12.91 15.50
CA PRO A 56 -13.66 -11.99 14.37
C PRO A 56 -12.16 -11.86 14.10
N ARG A 57 -11.75 -12.15 12.86
CA ARG A 57 -10.35 -12.02 12.43
C ARG A 57 -10.06 -10.66 11.81
N ALA A 58 -11.05 -9.81 11.69
CA ALA A 58 -10.92 -8.47 11.17
C ALA A 58 -11.56 -7.46 12.12
N THR A 59 -10.95 -6.30 12.22
CA THR A 59 -11.49 -5.12 12.91
C THR A 59 -11.01 -3.86 12.22
N SER A 60 -11.65 -2.74 12.49
CA SER A 60 -11.26 -1.45 11.90
C SER A 60 -11.10 -0.36 12.96
N VAL A 61 -10.27 0.61 12.63
CA VAL A 61 -10.13 1.88 13.33
C VAL A 61 -10.37 3.00 12.32
N VAL A 62 -11.42 3.78 12.52
CA VAL A 62 -11.73 4.89 11.64
C VAL A 62 -10.95 6.13 12.08
N GLY A 63 -10.11 6.66 11.19
CA GLY A 63 -9.30 7.84 11.46
C GLY A 63 -8.16 8.06 10.46
N ASP A 64 -7.44 9.17 10.60
CA ASP A 64 -6.29 9.51 9.77
C ASP A 64 -5.08 8.62 10.14
N ALA A 65 -4.56 7.87 9.18
CA ALA A 65 -3.38 7.02 9.34
C ALA A 65 -2.07 7.80 9.62
N GLY A 66 -2.10 9.11 9.66
CA GLY A 66 -1.00 9.96 10.11
C GLY A 66 -1.17 10.47 11.54
N ASP A 67 -2.23 10.09 12.25
CA ASP A 67 -2.49 10.46 13.64
C ASP A 67 -2.00 9.35 14.58
N ASP A 68 -1.07 9.70 15.48
CA ASP A 68 -0.48 8.76 16.43
C ASP A 68 -1.54 8.07 17.32
N ALA A 69 -2.61 8.78 17.73
CA ALA A 69 -3.66 8.20 18.55
C ALA A 69 -4.46 7.13 17.79
N VAL A 70 -4.70 7.33 16.49
CA VAL A 70 -5.35 6.36 15.60
C VAL A 70 -4.46 5.12 15.42
N LEU A 71 -3.16 5.32 15.22
CA LEU A 71 -2.22 4.23 15.06
C LEU A 71 -2.00 3.45 16.37
N ASP A 72 -1.98 4.13 17.51
CA ASP A 72 -1.93 3.48 18.82
C ASP A 72 -3.18 2.62 19.05
N ALA A 73 -4.37 3.09 18.69
CA ALA A 73 -5.60 2.30 18.74
C ALA A 73 -5.52 1.06 17.82
N ALA A 74 -4.93 1.19 16.62
CA ALA A 74 -4.72 0.06 15.71
C ALA A 74 -3.75 -0.98 16.31
N ILE A 75 -2.70 -0.55 16.99
CA ILE A 75 -1.78 -1.43 17.73
C ILE A 75 -2.51 -2.17 18.87
N GLU A 76 -3.36 -1.50 19.63
CA GLU A 76 -4.15 -2.17 20.69
C GLU A 76 -5.08 -3.23 20.08
N ARG A 77 -5.76 -2.95 18.98
CA ARG A 77 -6.55 -3.96 18.26
C ARG A 77 -5.70 -5.14 17.78
N ALA A 78 -4.49 -4.86 17.28
CA ALA A 78 -3.59 -5.94 16.89
C ALA A 78 -3.13 -6.80 18.07
N ARG A 79 -2.92 -6.21 19.25
CA ARG A 79 -2.61 -6.93 20.50
C ARG A 79 -3.76 -7.84 20.93
N GLU A 80 -5.01 -7.35 20.87
CA GLU A 80 -6.22 -8.13 21.18
C GLU A 80 -6.37 -9.36 20.27
N LEU A 81 -5.89 -9.26 19.02
CA LEU A 81 -5.95 -10.34 18.02
C LEU A 81 -4.74 -11.30 18.07
N GLY A 82 -3.76 -11.07 18.93
CA GLY A 82 -2.62 -11.98 19.10
C GLY A 82 -1.24 -11.36 18.88
N GLY A 83 -1.15 -10.04 18.68
CA GLY A 83 0.09 -9.30 18.53
C GLY A 83 0.46 -8.99 17.07
N LEU A 84 1.14 -7.89 16.84
CA LEU A 84 1.50 -7.40 15.51
C LEU A 84 2.60 -8.26 14.86
N HIS A 85 2.42 -8.63 13.60
CA HIS A 85 3.40 -9.36 12.78
C HIS A 85 3.75 -8.64 11.47
N GLY A 86 2.82 -7.86 10.93
CA GLY A 86 3.05 -7.10 9.69
C GLY A 86 2.28 -5.79 9.64
N TRP A 87 2.81 -4.86 8.83
CA TRP A 87 2.24 -3.53 8.65
C TRP A 87 2.27 -3.13 7.18
N VAL A 88 1.15 -2.66 6.65
CA VAL A 88 1.05 -2.16 5.28
C VAL A 88 0.66 -0.68 5.29
N ASN A 89 1.50 0.17 4.73
CA ASN A 89 1.21 1.57 4.49
C ASN A 89 0.66 1.74 3.06
N ASP A 90 -0.68 1.66 2.90
CA ASP A 90 -1.36 1.86 1.60
C ASP A 90 -2.14 3.18 1.54
N ALA A 91 -2.49 3.80 2.68
CA ALA A 91 -3.17 5.09 2.70
C ALA A 91 -2.43 6.14 1.87
N ALA A 92 -3.15 6.83 0.98
CA ALA A 92 -2.59 7.83 0.08
C ALA A 92 -3.59 8.94 -0.22
N ILE A 93 -3.06 10.13 -0.51
CA ILE A 93 -3.82 11.32 -0.89
C ILE A 93 -3.42 11.72 -2.30
N PHE A 94 -4.40 11.80 -3.20
CA PHE A 94 -4.18 12.20 -4.58
C PHE A 94 -4.52 13.69 -4.72
N ARG A 95 -3.49 14.54 -4.70
CA ARG A 95 -3.58 15.97 -4.96
C ARG A 95 -2.46 16.35 -5.92
N ASP A 96 -2.82 16.76 -7.11
CA ASP A 96 -1.89 17.24 -8.11
C ASP A 96 -1.96 18.77 -8.18
N ALA A 97 -0.80 19.41 -8.34
CA ALA A 97 -0.69 20.83 -8.52
C ALA A 97 0.57 21.17 -9.29
N TRP A 98 0.48 22.20 -10.15
CA TRP A 98 1.64 22.73 -10.83
C TRP A 98 2.47 23.59 -9.88
N LEU A 99 3.78 23.38 -9.84
CA LEU A 99 4.70 24.07 -8.94
C LEU A 99 4.62 25.61 -9.10
N HIS A 100 4.48 26.10 -10.35
CA HIS A 100 4.40 27.52 -10.65
C HIS A 100 3.05 28.16 -10.26
N GLU A 101 2.00 27.36 -10.07
CA GLU A 101 0.68 27.83 -9.64
C GLU A 101 0.52 27.69 -8.12
N ALA A 102 0.87 26.54 -7.57
CA ALA A 102 0.71 26.26 -6.16
C ALA A 102 1.77 26.93 -5.27
N GLY A 103 2.98 27.15 -5.80
CA GLY A 103 4.12 27.64 -5.06
C GLY A 103 4.74 26.63 -4.09
N ALA A 104 5.84 27.00 -3.47
CA ALA A 104 6.65 26.09 -2.66
C ALA A 104 5.91 25.56 -1.42
N ALA A 105 5.17 26.41 -0.70
CA ALA A 105 4.51 26.02 0.54
C ALA A 105 3.43 24.95 0.31
N ALA A 106 2.52 25.16 -0.63
CA ALA A 106 1.46 24.20 -0.94
C ALA A 106 2.01 22.91 -1.56
N THR A 107 3.10 22.99 -2.35
CA THR A 107 3.78 21.81 -2.88
C THR A 107 4.38 20.96 -1.74
N LEU A 108 5.07 21.58 -0.78
CA LEU A 108 5.62 20.88 0.38
C LEU A 108 4.53 20.26 1.26
N GLU A 109 3.42 20.98 1.47
CA GLU A 109 2.26 20.45 2.18
C GLU A 109 1.72 19.16 1.50
N ALA A 110 1.56 19.18 0.18
CA ALA A 110 1.09 18.02 -0.58
C ALA A 110 2.07 16.84 -0.52
N VAL A 111 3.39 17.08 -0.55
CA VAL A 111 4.42 16.05 -0.34
C VAL A 111 4.30 15.49 1.08
N GLN A 112 4.24 16.36 2.09
CA GLN A 112 4.16 15.96 3.48
C GLN A 112 2.89 15.16 3.79
N ALA A 113 1.75 15.50 3.18
CA ALA A 113 0.49 14.81 3.37
C ALA A 113 0.61 13.30 3.09
N ASN A 114 1.30 12.91 2.01
CA ASN A 114 1.53 11.51 1.67
C ASN A 114 2.67 10.87 2.46
N LEU A 115 3.81 11.58 2.61
CA LEU A 115 4.98 11.05 3.30
C LEU A 115 4.70 10.79 4.78
N ARG A 116 3.94 11.66 5.45
CA ARG A 116 3.56 11.55 6.86
C ARG A 116 2.85 10.22 7.15
N LEU A 117 1.95 9.77 6.27
CA LEU A 117 1.21 8.52 6.45
C LEU A 117 2.15 7.32 6.56
N ALA A 118 3.14 7.24 5.66
CA ALA A 118 4.11 6.14 5.67
C ALA A 118 5.10 6.25 6.84
N VAL A 119 5.56 7.46 7.19
CA VAL A 119 6.46 7.68 8.33
C VAL A 119 5.79 7.32 9.64
N ALA A 120 4.56 7.76 9.87
CA ALA A 120 3.80 7.47 11.09
C ALA A 120 3.54 5.97 11.24
N GLY A 121 3.09 5.29 10.16
CA GLY A 121 2.88 3.85 10.17
C GLY A 121 4.17 3.05 10.40
N CYS A 122 5.28 3.43 9.75
CA CYS A 122 6.58 2.81 10.02
C CYS A 122 7.02 3.01 11.48
N ALA A 123 6.84 4.21 12.03
CA ALA A 123 7.20 4.51 13.42
C ALA A 123 6.36 3.69 14.41
N ALA A 124 5.05 3.59 14.19
CA ALA A 124 4.15 2.78 15.03
C ALA A 124 4.53 1.29 14.99
N ALA A 125 4.74 0.74 13.79
CA ALA A 125 5.12 -0.65 13.60
C ALA A 125 6.48 -0.98 14.25
N VAL A 126 7.51 -0.18 13.98
CA VAL A 126 8.85 -0.37 14.54
C VAL A 126 8.81 -0.28 16.07
N ARG A 127 8.12 0.70 16.63
CA ARG A 127 7.95 0.85 18.09
C ARG A 127 7.35 -0.41 18.72
N GLU A 128 6.31 -0.96 18.09
CA GLU A 128 5.65 -2.18 18.59
C GLU A 128 6.51 -3.43 18.46
N PHE A 129 7.15 -3.66 17.30
CA PHE A 129 8.04 -4.80 17.11
C PHE A 129 9.20 -4.79 18.11
N ARG A 130 9.83 -3.63 18.34
CA ARG A 130 10.91 -3.50 19.34
C ARG A 130 10.42 -3.68 20.76
N ARG A 131 9.24 -3.16 21.09
CA ARG A 131 8.63 -3.33 22.42
C ARG A 131 8.37 -4.80 22.76
N THR A 132 7.94 -5.59 21.78
CA THR A 132 7.61 -7.02 21.96
C THR A 132 8.81 -7.95 21.72
N GLY A 133 9.88 -7.45 21.12
CA GLY A 133 10.99 -8.30 20.66
C GLY A 133 10.60 -9.22 19.50
N THR A 134 9.53 -8.91 18.78
CA THR A 134 9.01 -9.71 17.68
C THR A 134 9.61 -9.23 16.37
N ALA A 135 10.16 -10.15 15.57
CA ALA A 135 10.50 -9.87 14.19
C ALA A 135 9.25 -9.51 13.39
N GLY A 136 9.34 -8.50 12.53
CA GLY A 136 8.19 -7.98 11.79
C GLY A 136 8.47 -7.66 10.34
N SER A 137 7.42 -7.43 9.56
CA SER A 137 7.52 -7.01 8.16
C SER A 137 6.66 -5.77 7.90
N ILE A 138 7.29 -4.76 7.30
CA ILE A 138 6.62 -3.53 6.86
C ILE A 138 6.62 -3.49 5.33
N VAL A 139 5.47 -3.20 4.72
CA VAL A 139 5.35 -2.99 3.28
C VAL A 139 4.78 -1.60 3.03
N ASN A 140 5.53 -0.78 2.31
CA ASN A 140 5.11 0.54 1.87
C ASN A 140 4.58 0.48 0.44
N VAL A 141 3.37 0.99 0.18
CA VAL A 141 2.84 1.10 -1.16
C VAL A 141 3.34 2.39 -1.80
N SER A 142 4.28 2.23 -2.72
CA SER A 142 4.84 3.29 -3.58
C SER A 142 4.13 3.29 -4.95
N SER A 143 4.75 3.89 -5.92
CA SER A 143 4.28 3.99 -7.30
C SER A 143 5.48 3.99 -8.25
N HIS A 144 5.30 3.53 -9.49
CA HIS A 144 6.29 3.76 -10.55
C HIS A 144 6.70 5.24 -10.63
N GLN A 145 5.83 6.16 -10.20
CA GLN A 145 6.08 7.59 -10.22
C GLN A 145 7.18 8.02 -9.23
N GLY A 146 7.50 7.23 -8.22
CA GLY A 146 8.66 7.46 -7.36
C GLY A 146 9.98 7.43 -8.13
N GLN A 147 10.03 6.75 -9.27
CA GLN A 147 11.22 6.61 -10.12
C GLN A 147 11.04 7.25 -11.51
N ARG A 148 9.82 7.25 -12.06
CA ARG A 148 9.48 7.77 -13.40
C ARG A 148 8.24 8.67 -13.29
N PRO A 149 8.42 9.94 -12.89
CA PRO A 149 7.31 10.86 -12.64
C PRO A 149 6.46 11.08 -13.88
N VAL A 150 5.18 11.32 -13.65
CA VAL A 150 4.20 11.72 -14.65
C VAL A 150 4.02 13.24 -14.57
N ARG A 151 3.81 13.87 -15.73
CA ARG A 151 3.58 15.31 -15.84
C ARG A 151 2.36 15.72 -14.98
N GLY A 152 2.52 16.75 -14.16
CA GLY A 152 1.48 17.26 -13.25
C GLY A 152 1.50 16.65 -11.84
N ALA A 153 2.10 15.48 -11.65
CA ALA A 153 2.11 14.75 -10.39
C ALA A 153 3.38 14.99 -9.53
N LEU A 154 3.95 16.20 -9.55
CA LEU A 154 5.23 16.50 -8.90
C LEU A 154 5.23 16.17 -7.40
N ALA A 155 4.22 16.63 -6.67
CA ALA A 155 4.15 16.42 -5.22
C ALA A 155 3.99 14.93 -4.87
N TYR A 156 3.10 14.23 -5.57
CA TYR A 156 2.88 12.80 -5.40
C TYR A 156 4.14 11.99 -5.74
N ALA A 157 4.77 12.25 -6.88
CA ALA A 157 5.99 11.57 -7.31
C ALA A 157 7.14 11.79 -6.30
N THR A 158 7.30 13.03 -5.80
CA THR A 158 8.29 13.36 -4.77
C THR A 158 8.04 12.59 -3.47
N ALA A 159 6.78 12.53 -3.01
CA ALA A 159 6.42 11.77 -1.82
C ALA A 159 6.69 10.27 -2.00
N LYS A 160 6.35 9.69 -3.16
CA LYS A 160 6.59 8.26 -3.43
C LYS A 160 8.09 7.94 -3.53
N ALA A 161 8.91 8.82 -4.10
CA ALA A 161 10.37 8.70 -4.07
C ALA A 161 10.93 8.76 -2.65
N ALA A 162 10.40 9.65 -1.81
CA ALA A 162 10.78 9.75 -0.39
C ALA A 162 10.38 8.48 0.39
N ILE A 163 9.22 7.89 0.12
CA ILE A 163 8.77 6.61 0.73
C ILE A 163 9.71 5.46 0.35
N GLU A 164 10.23 5.41 -0.87
CA GLU A 164 11.25 4.43 -1.26
C GLU A 164 12.57 4.65 -0.51
N GLY A 165 12.95 5.90 -0.28
CA GLY A 165 14.09 6.26 0.57
C GLY A 165 13.89 5.84 2.03
N LEU A 166 12.72 6.14 2.60
CA LEU A 166 12.30 5.71 3.94
C LEU A 166 12.36 4.19 4.08
N THR A 167 11.88 3.44 3.08
CA THR A 167 11.91 1.98 3.06
C THR A 167 13.32 1.42 3.26
N ARG A 168 14.29 1.96 2.51
CA ARG A 168 15.69 1.54 2.63
C ARG A 168 16.29 1.92 3.98
N ALA A 169 16.01 3.12 4.48
CA ALA A 169 16.51 3.57 5.77
C ALA A 169 15.98 2.70 6.92
N VAL A 170 14.67 2.44 6.98
CA VAL A 170 14.06 1.55 7.98
C VAL A 170 14.65 0.14 7.91
N ALA A 171 14.87 -0.41 6.72
CA ALA A 171 15.47 -1.72 6.55
C ALA A 171 16.90 -1.79 7.11
N VAL A 172 17.69 -0.74 6.95
CA VAL A 172 19.08 -0.66 7.46
C VAL A 172 19.08 -0.43 8.96
N ASP A 173 18.28 0.50 9.47
CA ASP A 173 18.31 0.90 10.87
C ASP A 173 17.78 -0.19 11.80
N TYR A 174 16.79 -0.99 11.35
CA TYR A 174 16.07 -1.96 12.20
C TYR A 174 16.23 -3.42 11.75
N GLY A 175 17.07 -3.69 10.75
CA GLY A 175 17.34 -5.07 10.30
C GLY A 175 17.94 -5.95 11.41
N ALA A 176 18.77 -5.38 12.29
CA ALA A 176 19.34 -6.09 13.44
C ALA A 176 18.27 -6.49 14.49
N ASP A 177 17.15 -5.80 14.53
CA ASP A 177 15.98 -6.14 15.36
C ASP A 177 15.08 -7.21 14.69
N GLY A 178 15.46 -7.75 13.52
CA GLY A 178 14.67 -8.70 12.75
C GLY A 178 13.49 -8.07 11.99
N ILE A 179 13.48 -6.74 11.83
CA ILE A 179 12.43 -6.00 11.13
C ILE A 179 12.82 -5.84 9.66
N ARG A 180 11.96 -6.32 8.76
CA ARG A 180 12.10 -6.12 7.32
C ARG A 180 11.20 -4.97 6.87
N CYS A 181 11.69 -4.16 5.94
CA CYS A 181 10.89 -3.10 5.33
C CYS A 181 11.12 -3.11 3.82
N ASN A 182 10.04 -3.26 3.05
CA ASN A 182 10.06 -3.27 1.59
C ASN A 182 9.00 -2.34 1.03
N ALA A 183 9.11 -2.00 -0.24
CA ALA A 183 8.09 -1.24 -0.95
C ALA A 183 7.60 -2.01 -2.19
N VAL A 184 6.34 -1.80 -2.57
CA VAL A 184 5.80 -2.16 -3.87
C VAL A 184 5.59 -0.90 -4.70
N ALA A 185 6.16 -0.83 -5.90
CA ALA A 185 6.02 0.30 -6.82
C ALA A 185 4.97 -0.03 -7.90
N LEU A 186 3.78 0.54 -7.77
CA LEU A 186 2.62 0.15 -8.57
C LEU A 186 2.59 0.86 -9.93
N GLY A 187 2.13 0.16 -10.96
CA GLY A 187 1.68 0.70 -12.23
C GLY A 187 0.26 1.25 -12.17
N SER A 188 -0.46 1.19 -13.28
CA SER A 188 -1.90 1.44 -13.29
C SER A 188 -2.61 0.19 -12.78
N ILE A 189 -3.36 0.34 -11.68
CA ILE A 189 -4.10 -0.75 -11.03
C ILE A 189 -5.59 -0.45 -11.11
N ARG A 190 -6.38 -1.46 -11.47
CA ARG A 190 -7.84 -1.40 -11.51
C ARG A 190 -8.38 -1.35 -10.07
N THR A 191 -8.83 -0.18 -9.67
CA THR A 191 -9.48 0.13 -8.39
C THR A 191 -10.84 0.76 -8.67
N GLU A 192 -11.69 0.92 -7.65
CA GLU A 192 -12.96 1.63 -7.77
C GLU A 192 -12.76 3.02 -8.41
N ARG A 193 -11.76 3.78 -7.95
CA ARG A 193 -11.42 5.09 -8.52
C ARG A 193 -11.10 5.05 -10.02
N TYR A 194 -10.41 4.00 -10.49
CA TYR A 194 -10.12 3.83 -11.92
C TYR A 194 -11.39 3.48 -12.70
N VAL A 195 -12.26 2.65 -12.13
CA VAL A 195 -13.56 2.32 -12.72
C VAL A 195 -14.44 3.56 -12.80
N ASP A 196 -14.54 4.35 -11.73
CA ASP A 196 -15.30 5.61 -11.69
C ASP A 196 -14.79 6.60 -12.75
N LEU A 197 -13.46 6.69 -12.95
CA LEU A 197 -12.90 7.49 -14.03
C LEU A 197 -13.40 6.99 -15.40
N LEU A 198 -13.32 5.70 -15.68
CA LEU A 198 -13.78 5.13 -16.96
C LEU A 198 -15.27 5.33 -17.18
N ASP A 199 -16.08 5.20 -16.12
CA ASP A 199 -17.54 5.36 -16.18
C ASP A 199 -17.97 6.83 -16.33
N SER A 200 -17.09 7.78 -15.98
CA SER A 200 -17.31 9.22 -16.22
C SER A 200 -17.06 9.66 -17.66
N LEU A 201 -16.45 8.79 -18.48
CA LEU A 201 -16.08 9.09 -19.87
C LEU A 201 -17.13 8.53 -20.85
N ASP A 202 -17.23 9.13 -22.01
CA ASP A 202 -17.94 8.53 -23.13
C ASP A 202 -17.18 7.31 -23.71
N VAL A 203 -17.81 6.60 -24.62
CA VAL A 203 -17.25 5.35 -25.21
C VAL A 203 -15.89 5.58 -25.86
N GLU A 204 -15.71 6.72 -26.52
CA GLU A 204 -14.46 7.05 -27.22
C GLU A 204 -13.35 7.43 -26.22
N GLY A 205 -13.65 8.24 -25.21
CA GLY A 205 -12.76 8.61 -24.13
C GLY A 205 -12.30 7.40 -23.33
N ARG A 206 -13.24 6.52 -22.96
CA ARG A 206 -12.93 5.25 -22.28
C ARG A 206 -11.95 4.39 -23.10
N ALA A 207 -12.27 4.17 -24.39
CA ALA A 207 -11.40 3.39 -25.27
C ALA A 207 -10.01 4.04 -25.47
N ALA A 208 -9.93 5.39 -25.43
CA ALA A 208 -8.65 6.08 -25.49
C ALA A 208 -7.81 5.82 -24.23
N VAL A 209 -8.39 5.96 -23.05
CA VAL A 209 -7.69 5.68 -21.76
C VAL A 209 -7.23 4.21 -21.70
N GLU A 210 -8.09 3.26 -22.05
CA GLU A 210 -7.75 1.83 -22.06
C GLU A 210 -6.58 1.54 -23.03
N ARG A 211 -6.57 2.12 -24.22
CA ARG A 211 -5.45 1.99 -25.17
C ARG A 211 -4.15 2.60 -24.65
N GLU A 212 -4.22 3.76 -24.02
CA GLU A 212 -3.03 4.41 -23.44
C GLU A 212 -2.46 3.56 -22.29
N VAL A 213 -3.31 3.07 -21.40
CA VAL A 213 -2.88 2.20 -20.30
C VAL A 213 -2.24 0.93 -20.84
N ALA A 214 -2.85 0.29 -21.83
CA ALA A 214 -2.26 -0.89 -22.49
C ALA A 214 -0.92 -0.58 -23.15
N ALA A 215 -0.78 0.58 -23.78
CA ALA A 215 0.48 1.00 -24.40
C ALA A 215 1.59 1.31 -23.41
N LEU A 216 1.25 1.75 -22.18
CA LEU A 216 2.22 2.04 -21.12
C LEU A 216 2.83 0.79 -20.50
N HIS A 217 2.08 -0.31 -20.44
CA HIS A 217 2.48 -1.54 -19.79
C HIS A 217 2.89 -2.62 -20.80
N PRO A 218 4.11 -3.16 -20.77
CA PRO A 218 4.51 -4.29 -21.63
C PRO A 218 3.55 -5.49 -21.58
N LEU A 219 2.86 -5.73 -20.46
CA LEU A 219 1.82 -6.76 -20.36
C LEU A 219 0.50 -6.39 -21.03
N GLY A 220 0.37 -5.17 -21.61
CA GLY A 220 -0.76 -4.76 -22.42
C GLY A 220 -2.06 -4.46 -21.67
N ARG A 221 -2.02 -4.32 -20.35
CA ARG A 221 -3.21 -4.06 -19.52
C ARG A 221 -2.85 -3.39 -18.20
N GLU A 222 -3.85 -2.88 -17.50
CA GLU A 222 -3.75 -2.56 -16.08
C GLU A 222 -3.56 -3.83 -15.24
N GLY A 223 -2.98 -3.67 -14.05
CA GLY A 223 -2.93 -4.72 -13.04
C GLY A 223 -4.24 -4.81 -12.26
N ASP A 224 -4.54 -5.98 -11.71
CA ASP A 224 -5.60 -6.18 -10.74
C ASP A 224 -5.08 -5.95 -9.31
N ALA A 225 -5.94 -5.42 -8.41
CA ALA A 225 -5.58 -5.21 -7.02
C ALA A 225 -5.19 -6.53 -6.30
N THR A 226 -5.70 -7.67 -6.76
CA THR A 226 -5.33 -8.99 -6.26
C THR A 226 -3.87 -9.34 -6.59
N GLU A 227 -3.37 -8.92 -7.77
CA GLU A 227 -1.97 -9.14 -8.16
C GLU A 227 -1.02 -8.35 -7.23
N VAL A 228 -1.43 -7.15 -6.81
CA VAL A 228 -0.70 -6.37 -5.80
C VAL A 228 -0.76 -7.06 -4.43
N ALA A 229 -1.95 -7.50 -4.01
CA ALA A 229 -2.15 -8.16 -2.72
C ALA A 229 -1.28 -9.41 -2.58
N GLN A 230 -1.13 -10.21 -3.64
CA GLN A 230 -0.26 -11.40 -3.65
C GLN A 230 1.21 -11.05 -3.40
N VAL A 231 1.73 -9.98 -4.01
CA VAL A 231 3.11 -9.53 -3.79
C VAL A 231 3.28 -8.99 -2.37
N VAL A 232 2.30 -8.25 -1.85
CA VAL A 232 2.32 -7.75 -0.47
C VAL A 232 2.29 -8.91 0.52
N ALA A 233 1.42 -9.91 0.35
CA ALA A 233 1.35 -11.09 1.19
C ALA A 233 2.68 -11.87 1.19
N PHE A 234 3.30 -12.06 0.01
CA PHE A 234 4.65 -12.62 -0.08
C PHE A 234 5.67 -11.82 0.74
N LEU A 235 5.70 -10.49 0.62
CA LEU A 235 6.64 -9.64 1.36
C LEU A 235 6.38 -9.64 2.88
N LEU A 236 5.15 -9.88 3.32
CA LEU A 236 4.80 -10.04 4.74
C LEU A 236 5.16 -11.43 5.28
N SER A 237 5.31 -12.43 4.43
CA SER A 237 5.52 -13.83 4.81
C SER A 237 6.99 -14.17 5.07
N ASP A 238 7.24 -15.38 5.66
CA ASP A 238 8.59 -15.92 5.84
C ASP A 238 9.25 -16.32 4.52
N ALA A 239 8.49 -16.50 3.45
CA ALA A 239 9.05 -16.77 2.12
C ALA A 239 9.95 -15.63 1.61
N SER A 240 9.79 -14.43 2.15
CA SER A 240 10.64 -13.27 1.89
C SER A 240 11.62 -12.93 3.02
N SER A 241 11.97 -13.90 3.88
CA SER A 241 12.80 -13.68 5.09
C SER A 241 14.17 -13.04 4.83
N PHE A 242 14.69 -13.12 3.62
CA PHE A 242 15.97 -12.50 3.23
C PHE A 242 15.77 -11.31 2.25
N VAL A 243 14.53 -10.76 2.16
CA VAL A 243 14.21 -9.60 1.34
C VAL A 243 13.90 -8.42 2.26
N THR A 244 14.76 -7.40 2.26
CA THR A 244 14.55 -6.13 2.97
C THR A 244 15.21 -4.98 2.21
N GLY A 245 14.67 -3.76 2.30
CA GLY A 245 15.13 -2.58 1.58
C GLY A 245 14.79 -2.57 0.09
N ALA A 246 14.05 -3.56 -0.39
CA ALA A 246 13.70 -3.69 -1.80
C ALA A 246 12.52 -2.77 -2.19
N VAL A 247 12.56 -2.28 -3.43
CA VAL A 247 11.43 -1.67 -4.12
C VAL A 247 11.05 -2.61 -5.25
N VAL A 248 9.93 -3.31 -5.09
CA VAL A 248 9.45 -4.34 -6.02
C VAL A 248 8.43 -3.73 -6.99
N PRO A 249 8.73 -3.63 -8.29
CA PRO A 249 7.76 -3.16 -9.27
C PRO A 249 6.59 -4.15 -9.41
N VAL A 250 5.36 -3.64 -9.30
CA VAL A 250 4.11 -4.36 -9.62
C VAL A 250 3.38 -3.49 -10.64
N ASP A 251 3.93 -3.45 -11.85
CA ASP A 251 3.60 -2.41 -12.83
C ASP A 251 3.50 -2.93 -14.28
N GLY A 252 3.40 -4.24 -14.47
CA GLY A 252 3.30 -4.84 -15.79
C GLY A 252 4.49 -4.51 -16.72
N GLY A 253 5.65 -4.19 -16.14
CA GLY A 253 6.88 -3.84 -16.85
C GLY A 253 6.99 -2.35 -17.22
N ARG A 254 6.07 -1.50 -16.76
CA ARG A 254 6.05 -0.06 -17.10
C ARG A 254 7.36 0.64 -16.80
N ALA A 255 7.95 0.41 -15.61
CA ALA A 255 9.20 1.04 -15.21
C ALA A 255 10.43 0.47 -15.93
N ALA A 256 10.37 -0.75 -16.45
CA ALA A 256 11.46 -1.40 -17.17
C ALA A 256 11.56 -0.96 -18.63
N ARG A 257 10.47 -0.38 -19.21
CA ARG A 257 10.39 -0.04 -20.61
C ARG A 257 11.24 1.18 -20.95
N GLY A 258 12.20 1.03 -21.85
CA GLY A 258 12.83 2.11 -22.59
C GLY A 258 12.01 2.48 -23.82
N ALA A 259 12.01 3.76 -24.21
CA ALA A 259 11.46 4.20 -25.50
C ALA A 259 12.60 4.39 -26.47
N ASP A 260 12.49 3.79 -27.66
CA ASP A 260 13.44 3.95 -28.75
C ASP A 260 12.66 4.26 -30.03
N PRO A 261 12.93 5.38 -30.72
CA PRO A 261 12.24 5.73 -31.97
C PRO A 261 12.51 4.75 -33.11
N GLU A 262 13.57 3.95 -33.03
CA GLU A 262 13.91 2.90 -33.99
C GLU A 262 13.30 1.53 -33.63
N ALA A 263 12.73 1.39 -32.43
CA ALA A 263 12.06 0.16 -32.03
C ALA A 263 10.80 -0.09 -32.85
N ARG A 264 10.68 -1.28 -33.47
CA ARG A 264 9.54 -1.76 -34.27
C ARG A 264 8.68 -2.72 -33.52
#